data_ce50499b026449373f8ab7f3261b58ec
#
_entry.id   ce50499b026449373f8ab7f3261b58ec
#
_cell.length_a   1.000
_cell.length_b   1.000
_cell.length_c   1.000
_cell.angle_alpha   90.00
_cell.angle_beta   90.00
_cell.angle_gamma   90.00
#
_symmetry.space_group_name_H-M   'P 1'
#
loop_
_entity.id
_entity.type
_entity.pdbx_description
1 polymer ?
#
loop_
_entity_poly.entity_id
_entity_poly.type
_entity_poly.pdbx_seq_one_letter_code
_entity_poly.pdbx_strand_id
1 'polypeptide(L)'
;MFANTTRHSSRLAALSVGMVIALVGCQSKKEPEAPKAPVLEGQVDIVAWPGYIERGDTDAAYDWVKGFEAKTACKVNVKTAGTSDEMVSLMTQGGYDLVTASGDASLRLIRGGTVQPIDIARVPGYSTVDERLREAPWHFVDGKHYGVPYQWGPNVLMYNTKTFKEAPTSWAVVFEPMKYPDGKSNKGRVQAYDGPIYIADAALYLKAKKPELGITDPYALNEAQYTAALDVLRKQHPLVQRYWHDANVQVQDFTNEGVVASGSWPFQANTLVANKQPIATTVPTEGATGWSDTTMMSATAAHPNCAYEWMEWSVSPKVQGDVAAWFGSVPAVPAACTGNALLGEGGCATNGFENFSKVWFWRTPEAACAGGECVPYSRWSTDYVAIMGGR
;
A
#
# COMPACT_ATOMS: atom_id res chain seq x y z
N MET A 1 25.53 -40.35 76.04
CA MET A 1 25.04 -40.52 77.41
C MET A 1 23.56 -40.92 77.32
N PHE A 2 23.33 -42.17 77.85
CA PHE A 2 22.07 -42.74 78.39
C PHE A 2 20.78 -42.55 77.59
N ALA A 3 20.28 -43.58 76.86
CA ALA A 3 19.56 -44.77 77.37
C ALA A 3 18.33 -44.38 78.20
N ASN A 4 17.13 -44.70 77.70
CA ASN A 4 16.36 -45.77 78.34
C ASN A 4 15.10 -46.16 77.63
N THR A 5 14.97 -47.43 77.43
CA THR A 5 13.88 -48.29 77.06
C THR A 5 12.68 -48.19 78.01
N THR A 6 11.45 -48.41 77.49
CA THR A 6 10.47 -49.31 78.15
C THR A 6 9.43 -49.84 77.13
N ARG A 7 9.29 -51.16 77.15
CA ARG A 7 8.28 -52.04 76.58
C ARG A 7 6.96 -51.93 77.38
N HIS A 8 5.80 -52.07 76.69
CA HIS A 8 4.75 -53.02 77.07
C HIS A 8 3.70 -53.12 75.98
N SER A 9 3.61 -54.24 75.37
CA SER A 9 2.69 -55.37 75.34
C SER A 9 1.19 -55.06 74.98
N SER A 10 0.81 -55.64 73.81
CA SER A 10 -0.35 -56.47 73.49
C SER A 10 -1.77 -55.98 73.81
N ARG A 11 -2.59 -55.89 72.80
CA ARG A 11 -3.84 -56.64 72.69
C ARG A 11 -4.35 -56.61 71.21
N LEU A 12 -4.61 -57.80 70.67
CA LEU A 12 -5.34 -58.02 69.36
C LEU A 12 -6.80 -57.63 69.59
N ALA A 13 -7.33 -56.85 68.58
CA ALA A 13 -8.76 -56.83 68.31
C ALA A 13 -8.93 -56.89 66.76
N ALA A 14 -9.45 -57.96 66.32
CA ALA A 14 -9.84 -58.16 64.93
C ALA A 14 -11.07 -57.33 64.66
N LEU A 15 -11.00 -56.39 63.68
CA LEU A 15 -12.16 -55.76 63.09
C LEU A 15 -12.08 -56.00 61.55
N SER A 16 -13.06 -56.68 61.07
CA SER A 16 -13.38 -56.91 59.66
C SER A 16 -13.71 -55.57 58.98
N VAL A 17 -12.85 -55.11 58.05
CA VAL A 17 -13.10 -53.97 57.20
C VAL A 17 -13.67 -54.46 55.87
N GLY A 18 -14.93 -54.13 55.64
CA GLY A 18 -15.58 -54.33 54.34
C GLY A 18 -14.93 -53.46 53.26
N MET A 19 -14.53 -54.08 52.19
CA MET A 19 -13.90 -53.47 51.03
C MET A 19 -15.02 -52.83 50.17
N VAL A 20 -15.23 -51.48 50.28
CA VAL A 20 -16.07 -50.72 49.38
C VAL A 20 -15.22 -50.40 48.16
N ILE A 21 -15.46 -51.09 47.04
CA ILE A 21 -14.85 -50.77 45.72
C ILE A 21 -15.56 -49.54 45.21
N ALA A 22 -14.98 -48.37 45.35
CA ALA A 22 -15.40 -47.17 44.67
C ALA A 22 -15.00 -47.27 43.19
N LEU A 23 -15.95 -47.52 42.33
CA LEU A 23 -15.80 -47.36 40.87
C LEU A 23 -15.58 -45.88 40.57
N VAL A 24 -14.34 -45.42 40.47
CA VAL A 24 -13.98 -44.12 39.89
C VAL A 24 -14.21 -44.22 38.41
N GLY A 25 -15.35 -43.75 37.95
CA GLY A 25 -15.63 -43.55 36.50
C GLY A 25 -14.62 -42.56 35.93
N CYS A 26 -13.69 -43.01 35.11
CA CYS A 26 -12.90 -42.15 34.25
C CYS A 26 -13.85 -41.43 33.29
N GLN A 27 -14.29 -40.23 33.65
CA GLN A 27 -14.80 -39.28 32.65
C GLN A 27 -13.59 -38.86 31.83
N SER A 28 -13.46 -39.44 30.62
CA SER A 28 -12.58 -38.92 29.59
C SER A 28 -13.03 -37.47 29.28
N LYS A 29 -12.25 -36.48 29.72
CA LYS A 29 -12.39 -35.12 29.19
C LYS A 29 -12.22 -35.24 27.69
N LYS A 30 -13.29 -35.00 26.93
CA LYS A 30 -13.17 -34.76 25.48
C LYS A 30 -12.17 -33.61 25.33
N GLU A 31 -11.02 -33.90 24.71
CA GLU A 31 -10.14 -32.86 24.22
C GLU A 31 -10.96 -31.90 23.36
N PRO A 32 -10.76 -30.58 23.47
CA PRO A 32 -11.45 -29.64 22.58
C PRO A 32 -11.14 -30.05 21.14
N GLU A 33 -12.17 -30.34 20.38
CA GLU A 33 -12.04 -30.62 18.95
C GLU A 33 -11.33 -29.44 18.30
N ALA A 34 -10.19 -29.66 17.65
CA ALA A 34 -9.46 -28.61 16.94
C ALA A 34 -10.42 -27.88 15.98
N PRO A 35 -10.37 -26.55 15.89
CA PRO A 35 -11.25 -25.81 14.99
C PRO A 35 -11.14 -26.40 13.57
N LYS A 36 -12.24 -26.79 12.98
CA LYS A 36 -12.27 -27.25 11.59
C LYS A 36 -11.73 -26.14 10.71
N ALA A 37 -10.81 -26.47 9.81
CA ALA A 37 -10.32 -25.52 8.80
C ALA A 37 -11.53 -24.87 8.07
N PRO A 38 -11.50 -23.56 7.84
CA PRO A 38 -12.60 -22.89 7.14
C PRO A 38 -12.79 -23.48 5.75
N VAL A 39 -14.04 -23.61 5.32
CA VAL A 39 -14.36 -24.05 3.95
C VAL A 39 -14.10 -22.87 3.02
N LEU A 40 -13.27 -23.09 2.00
CA LEU A 40 -12.98 -22.09 0.98
C LEU A 40 -14.12 -22.00 -0.02
N GLU A 41 -14.45 -20.80 -0.46
CA GLU A 41 -15.62 -20.52 -1.31
C GLU A 41 -15.34 -20.73 -2.81
N GLY A 42 -14.08 -21.02 -3.18
CA GLY A 42 -13.68 -21.39 -4.53
C GLY A 42 -13.33 -20.21 -5.46
N GLN A 43 -13.48 -18.96 -4.99
CA GLN A 43 -13.03 -17.79 -5.74
C GLN A 43 -12.75 -16.61 -4.80
N VAL A 44 -12.07 -15.58 -5.33
CA VAL A 44 -11.89 -14.26 -4.71
C VAL A 44 -11.92 -13.19 -5.81
N ASP A 45 -12.72 -12.16 -5.61
CA ASP A 45 -12.92 -11.05 -6.54
C ASP A 45 -12.20 -9.80 -6.01
N ILE A 46 -11.19 -9.31 -6.74
CA ILE A 46 -10.24 -8.30 -6.26
C ILE A 46 -10.25 -7.07 -7.17
N VAL A 47 -10.43 -5.87 -6.58
CA VAL A 47 -10.12 -4.61 -7.24
C VAL A 47 -8.65 -4.28 -7.00
N ALA A 48 -7.88 -4.06 -8.07
CA ALA A 48 -6.44 -3.83 -7.96
C ALA A 48 -5.93 -2.81 -8.97
N TRP A 49 -4.76 -2.23 -8.69
CA TRP A 49 -4.02 -1.45 -9.67
C TRP A 49 -3.56 -2.33 -10.84
N PRO A 50 -3.45 -1.78 -12.06
CA PRO A 50 -2.81 -2.49 -13.17
C PRO A 50 -1.40 -2.94 -12.79
N GLY A 51 -1.07 -4.22 -13.06
CA GLY A 51 0.24 -4.79 -12.73
C GLY A 51 0.40 -5.31 -11.29
N TYR A 52 -0.64 -5.23 -10.44
CA TYR A 52 -0.55 -5.72 -9.05
C TYR A 52 -0.91 -7.20 -8.89
N ILE A 53 -1.59 -7.78 -9.85
CA ILE A 53 -2.01 -9.19 -9.81
C ILE A 53 -1.78 -9.80 -11.18
N GLU A 54 -0.63 -10.48 -11.33
CA GLU A 54 -0.20 -11.05 -12.60
C GLU A 54 -0.27 -12.59 -12.57
N ARG A 55 -0.68 -13.15 -13.72
CA ARG A 55 -0.76 -14.60 -13.94
C ARG A 55 0.13 -15.09 -15.09
N GLY A 56 1.14 -14.31 -15.45
CA GLY A 56 2.11 -14.63 -16.49
C GLY A 56 1.60 -14.44 -17.93
N ASP A 57 0.52 -13.69 -18.12
CA ASP A 57 -0.05 -13.46 -19.46
C ASP A 57 0.79 -12.45 -20.25
N THR A 58 1.40 -11.47 -19.60
CA THR A 58 2.29 -10.48 -20.21
C THR A 58 3.73 -11.01 -20.31
N ASP A 59 4.22 -11.61 -19.23
CA ASP A 59 5.52 -12.26 -19.13
C ASP A 59 5.40 -13.47 -18.20
N ALA A 60 5.70 -14.67 -18.73
CA ALA A 60 5.55 -15.94 -18.02
C ALA A 60 6.40 -16.05 -16.74
N ALA A 61 7.42 -15.22 -16.57
CA ALA A 61 8.24 -15.16 -15.36
C ALA A 61 7.47 -14.53 -14.18
N TYR A 62 6.46 -13.70 -14.45
CA TYR A 62 5.71 -12.94 -13.47
C TYR A 62 4.32 -13.55 -13.25
N ASP A 63 4.28 -14.58 -12.42
CA ASP A 63 3.06 -15.31 -12.09
C ASP A 63 3.02 -15.65 -10.60
N TRP A 64 2.15 -14.98 -9.86
CA TRP A 64 1.88 -15.32 -8.47
C TRP A 64 0.42 -15.73 -8.23
N VAL A 65 -0.39 -15.77 -9.29
CA VAL A 65 -1.79 -16.18 -9.23
C VAL A 65 -1.94 -17.70 -9.35
N LYS A 66 -1.31 -18.33 -10.35
CA LYS A 66 -1.48 -19.77 -10.59
C LYS A 66 -1.04 -20.61 -9.40
N GLY A 67 0.04 -20.21 -8.70
CA GLY A 67 0.49 -20.87 -7.49
C GLY A 67 -0.54 -20.81 -6.36
N PHE A 68 -1.20 -19.67 -6.18
CA PHE A 68 -2.31 -19.51 -5.24
C PHE A 68 -3.50 -20.39 -5.59
N GLU A 69 -3.97 -20.32 -6.84
CA GLU A 69 -5.11 -21.12 -7.31
C GLU A 69 -4.86 -22.62 -7.17
N ALA A 70 -3.63 -23.08 -7.47
CA ALA A 70 -3.25 -24.48 -7.30
C ALA A 70 -3.23 -24.93 -5.83
N LYS A 71 -2.81 -24.05 -4.92
CA LYS A 71 -2.74 -24.32 -3.47
C LYS A 71 -4.11 -24.33 -2.81
N THR A 72 -4.99 -23.39 -3.19
CA THR A 72 -6.24 -23.13 -2.45
C THR A 72 -7.50 -23.56 -3.19
N ALA A 73 -7.42 -23.78 -4.49
CA ALA A 73 -8.57 -23.91 -5.40
C ALA A 73 -9.48 -22.65 -5.42
N CYS A 74 -9.04 -21.52 -4.86
CA CYS A 74 -9.73 -20.22 -4.97
C CYS A 74 -9.30 -19.55 -6.28
N LYS A 75 -10.21 -19.43 -7.25
CA LYS A 75 -9.98 -18.72 -8.50
C LYS A 75 -9.87 -17.21 -8.23
N VAL A 76 -8.84 -16.57 -8.77
CA VAL A 76 -8.64 -15.12 -8.66
C VAL A 76 -9.25 -14.40 -9.84
N ASN A 77 -10.24 -13.53 -9.59
CA ASN A 77 -10.81 -12.64 -10.57
C ASN A 77 -10.36 -11.21 -10.25
N VAL A 78 -9.88 -10.48 -11.27
CA VAL A 78 -9.32 -9.15 -11.08
C VAL A 78 -10.12 -8.12 -11.87
N LYS A 79 -10.52 -7.05 -11.20
CA LYS A 79 -10.99 -5.80 -11.80
C LYS A 79 -9.91 -4.74 -11.59
N THR A 80 -9.30 -4.26 -12.66
CA THR A 80 -8.34 -3.16 -12.57
C THR A 80 -9.05 -1.80 -12.43
N ALA A 81 -8.45 -0.92 -11.63
CA ALA A 81 -8.83 0.47 -11.47
C ALA A 81 -7.59 1.36 -11.62
N GLY A 82 -7.71 2.46 -12.33
CA GLY A 82 -6.60 3.37 -12.62
C GLY A 82 -6.42 4.49 -11.60
N THR A 83 -7.41 4.72 -10.72
CA THR A 83 -7.38 5.78 -9.70
C THR A 83 -7.97 5.33 -8.38
N SER A 84 -7.57 5.97 -7.29
CA SER A 84 -8.17 5.79 -5.96
C SER A 84 -9.67 6.08 -5.95
N ASP A 85 -10.13 7.07 -6.73
CA ASP A 85 -11.54 7.43 -6.81
C ASP A 85 -12.36 6.33 -7.53
N GLU A 86 -11.79 5.72 -8.57
CA GLU A 86 -12.40 4.57 -9.23
C GLU A 86 -12.50 3.37 -8.28
N MET A 87 -11.46 3.08 -7.49
CA MET A 87 -11.48 2.02 -6.48
C MET A 87 -12.60 2.23 -5.44
N VAL A 88 -12.72 3.44 -4.90
CA VAL A 88 -13.79 3.79 -3.95
C VAL A 88 -15.16 3.61 -4.59
N SER A 89 -15.33 4.02 -5.85
CA SER A 89 -16.58 3.85 -6.61
C SER A 89 -16.92 2.38 -6.81
N LEU A 90 -15.99 1.55 -7.26
CA LEU A 90 -16.19 0.11 -7.46
C LEU A 90 -16.54 -0.61 -6.16
N MET A 91 -15.84 -0.32 -5.08
CA MET A 91 -16.12 -0.91 -3.77
C MET A 91 -17.48 -0.47 -3.22
N THR A 92 -17.93 0.74 -3.51
CA THR A 92 -19.26 1.24 -3.14
C THR A 92 -20.38 0.55 -3.95
N GLN A 93 -20.12 0.23 -5.21
CA GLN A 93 -21.04 -0.56 -6.05
C GLN A 93 -21.16 -2.00 -5.55
N GLY A 94 -20.13 -2.53 -4.91
CA GLY A 94 -20.08 -3.89 -4.37
C GLY A 94 -19.74 -4.96 -5.41
N GLY A 95 -19.83 -6.23 -4.98
CA GLY A 95 -19.52 -7.38 -5.83
C GLY A 95 -18.05 -7.77 -5.85
N TYR A 96 -17.23 -7.20 -4.95
CA TYR A 96 -15.82 -7.54 -4.76
C TYR A 96 -15.55 -7.94 -3.32
N ASP A 97 -14.56 -8.82 -3.12
CA ASP A 97 -14.13 -9.27 -1.80
C ASP A 97 -12.99 -8.43 -1.25
N LEU A 98 -12.06 -8.05 -2.11
CA LEU A 98 -10.85 -7.32 -1.75
C LEU A 98 -10.63 -6.08 -2.64
N VAL A 99 -9.89 -5.13 -2.10
CA VAL A 99 -9.32 -4.00 -2.84
C VAL A 99 -7.88 -3.76 -2.38
N THR A 100 -6.96 -3.48 -3.34
CA THR A 100 -5.61 -3.00 -3.03
C THR A 100 -5.60 -1.47 -3.12
N ALA A 101 -5.88 -0.79 -2.01
CA ALA A 101 -6.12 0.64 -1.98
C ALA A 101 -4.93 1.41 -1.44
N SER A 102 -4.60 2.54 -2.08
CA SER A 102 -3.64 3.51 -1.56
C SER A 102 -4.23 4.30 -0.38
N GLY A 103 -3.35 4.91 0.43
CA GLY A 103 -3.74 5.56 1.68
C GLY A 103 -4.76 6.69 1.54
N ASP A 104 -4.83 7.34 0.38
CA ASP A 104 -5.85 8.37 0.08
C ASP A 104 -7.24 7.79 -0.17
N ALA A 105 -7.36 6.51 -0.54
CA ALA A 105 -8.62 5.80 -0.64
C ALA A 105 -9.00 5.08 0.67
N SER A 106 -8.02 4.54 1.39
CA SER A 106 -8.24 3.66 2.53
C SER A 106 -9.15 4.27 3.60
N LEU A 107 -8.87 5.51 4.03
CA LEU A 107 -9.71 6.17 5.05
C LEU A 107 -11.14 6.45 4.55
N ARG A 108 -11.32 6.74 3.26
CA ARG A 108 -12.65 6.92 2.65
C ARG A 108 -13.44 5.62 2.66
N LEU A 109 -12.79 4.49 2.35
CA LEU A 109 -13.39 3.16 2.39
C LEU A 109 -13.77 2.76 3.83
N ILE A 110 -12.90 3.04 4.80
CA ILE A 110 -13.16 2.77 6.22
C ILE A 110 -14.31 3.63 6.73
N ARG A 111 -14.28 4.95 6.51
CA ARG A 111 -15.30 5.90 6.95
C ARG A 111 -16.64 5.67 6.25
N GLY A 112 -16.61 5.25 4.99
CA GLY A 112 -17.80 4.89 4.21
C GLY A 112 -18.39 3.54 4.59
N GLY A 113 -17.73 2.75 5.45
CA GLY A 113 -18.19 1.42 5.87
C GLY A 113 -18.20 0.39 4.72
N THR A 114 -17.47 0.64 3.65
CA THR A 114 -17.37 -0.28 2.50
C THR A 114 -16.36 -1.39 2.71
N VAL A 115 -15.44 -1.22 3.66
CA VAL A 115 -14.50 -2.25 4.12
C VAL A 115 -14.70 -2.53 5.61
N GLN A 116 -14.30 -3.72 6.04
CA GLN A 116 -14.44 -4.18 7.42
C GLN A 116 -13.07 -4.38 8.09
N PRO A 117 -13.02 -4.34 9.44
CA PRO A 117 -11.83 -4.76 10.16
C PRO A 117 -11.48 -6.22 9.84
N ILE A 118 -10.20 -6.51 9.75
CA ILE A 118 -9.69 -7.87 9.54
C ILE A 118 -9.16 -8.47 10.84
N ASP A 119 -9.26 -9.79 10.95
CA ASP A 119 -8.59 -10.56 12.00
C ASP A 119 -7.18 -10.92 11.54
N ILE A 120 -6.17 -10.17 12.00
CA ILE A 120 -4.77 -10.40 11.62
C ILE A 120 -4.24 -11.75 12.12
N ALA A 121 -4.88 -12.41 13.09
CA ALA A 121 -4.51 -13.76 13.50
C ALA A 121 -4.75 -14.79 12.39
N ARG A 122 -5.63 -14.47 11.42
CA ARG A 122 -5.85 -15.27 10.22
C ARG A 122 -4.82 -15.01 9.11
N VAL A 123 -3.90 -14.07 9.32
CA VAL A 123 -2.81 -13.71 8.39
C VAL A 123 -1.48 -13.82 9.16
N PRO A 124 -0.97 -15.02 9.45
CA PRO A 124 0.27 -15.21 10.22
C PRO A 124 1.47 -14.44 9.66
N GLY A 125 1.55 -14.33 8.32
CA GLY A 125 2.56 -13.55 7.62
C GLY A 125 2.53 -12.05 7.92
N TYR A 126 1.43 -11.52 8.50
CA TYR A 126 1.37 -10.11 8.91
C TYR A 126 2.51 -9.71 9.87
N SER A 127 2.97 -10.62 10.70
CA SER A 127 4.11 -10.39 11.62
C SER A 127 5.43 -10.09 10.91
N THR A 128 5.56 -10.44 9.63
CA THR A 128 6.77 -10.22 8.80
C THR A 128 6.73 -8.89 8.03
N VAL A 129 5.59 -8.21 8.04
CA VAL A 129 5.44 -6.87 7.44
C VAL A 129 6.35 -5.89 8.19
N ASP A 130 6.95 -4.95 7.47
CA ASP A 130 7.76 -3.87 8.01
C ASP A 130 7.01 -3.14 9.14
N GLU A 131 7.66 -3.01 10.30
CA GLU A 131 7.04 -2.42 11.50
C GLU A 131 6.52 -0.99 11.25
N ARG A 132 7.16 -0.25 10.34
CA ARG A 132 6.76 1.10 9.94
C ARG A 132 5.42 1.15 9.20
N LEU A 133 4.98 0.00 8.66
CA LEU A 133 3.73 -0.12 7.88
C LEU A 133 2.62 -0.84 8.66
N ARG A 134 2.94 -1.66 9.68
CA ARG A 134 1.95 -2.52 10.35
C ARG A 134 0.78 -1.77 10.96
N GLU A 135 1.02 -0.59 11.52
CA GLU A 135 -0.01 0.24 12.16
C GLU A 135 -0.06 1.64 11.54
N ALA A 136 0.11 1.70 10.22
CA ALA A 136 0.06 2.97 9.53
C ALA A 136 -1.34 3.60 9.59
N PRO A 137 -1.45 4.94 9.79
CA PRO A 137 -2.71 5.61 10.13
C PRO A 137 -3.77 5.57 9.03
N TRP A 138 -3.42 5.15 7.82
CA TRP A 138 -4.39 5.02 6.72
C TRP A 138 -5.12 3.66 6.70
N HIS A 139 -4.68 2.66 7.48
CA HIS A 139 -5.36 1.36 7.57
C HIS A 139 -5.46 0.80 9.01
N PHE A 140 -4.80 1.41 9.98
CA PHE A 140 -4.99 1.12 11.41
C PHE A 140 -5.74 2.28 12.05
N VAL A 141 -7.04 2.09 12.27
CA VAL A 141 -7.96 3.14 12.70
C VAL A 141 -8.75 2.66 13.90
N ASP A 142 -8.82 3.49 14.95
CA ASP A 142 -9.55 3.20 16.18
C ASP A 142 -9.17 1.83 16.81
N GLY A 143 -7.85 1.50 16.78
CA GLY A 143 -7.31 0.26 17.33
C GLY A 143 -7.66 -1.00 16.52
N LYS A 144 -8.10 -0.86 15.26
CA LYS A 144 -8.49 -1.96 14.39
C LYS A 144 -7.67 -1.94 13.10
N HIS A 145 -7.24 -3.13 12.67
CA HIS A 145 -6.62 -3.32 11.37
C HIS A 145 -7.71 -3.48 10.30
N TYR A 146 -7.61 -2.70 9.21
CA TYR A 146 -8.56 -2.77 8.09
C TYR A 146 -7.94 -3.38 6.83
N GLY A 147 -6.68 -3.77 6.89
CA GLY A 147 -6.03 -4.38 5.75
C GLY A 147 -4.60 -4.82 6.03
N VAL A 148 -4.01 -5.45 5.02
CA VAL A 148 -2.64 -5.98 5.02
C VAL A 148 -1.81 -5.14 4.07
N PRO A 149 -0.71 -4.49 4.52
CA PRO A 149 0.21 -3.77 3.64
C PRO A 149 0.73 -4.67 2.52
N TYR A 150 0.71 -4.16 1.30
CA TYR A 150 1.06 -4.94 0.11
C TYR A 150 2.37 -4.47 -0.53
N GLN A 151 2.39 -3.25 -1.04
CA GLN A 151 3.56 -2.62 -1.66
C GLN A 151 3.59 -1.14 -1.30
N TRP A 152 4.75 -0.50 -1.42
CA TRP A 152 4.88 0.93 -1.29
C TRP A 152 5.93 1.49 -2.25
N GLY A 153 5.92 2.80 -2.46
CA GLY A 153 6.93 3.44 -3.30
C GLY A 153 6.77 4.97 -3.33
N PRO A 154 7.85 5.67 -3.73
CA PRO A 154 7.81 7.10 -4.00
C PRO A 154 7.14 7.38 -5.34
N ASN A 155 6.49 8.54 -5.45
CA ASN A 155 6.25 9.17 -6.73
C ASN A 155 7.57 9.82 -7.17
N VAL A 156 8.18 9.26 -8.20
CA VAL A 156 9.50 9.72 -8.67
C VAL A 156 9.38 10.85 -9.69
N LEU A 157 10.35 11.74 -9.71
CA LEU A 157 10.52 12.64 -10.84
C LEU A 157 11.17 11.86 -11.99
N MET A 158 10.40 11.52 -13.00
CA MET A 158 10.85 10.89 -14.23
C MET A 158 11.24 11.96 -15.25
N TYR A 159 12.39 11.77 -15.90
CA TYR A 159 12.93 12.75 -16.84
C TYR A 159 13.68 12.10 -18.01
N ASN A 160 13.72 12.83 -19.15
CA ASN A 160 14.43 12.40 -20.35
C ASN A 160 15.92 12.79 -20.27
N THR A 161 16.82 11.81 -20.33
CA THR A 161 18.27 11.99 -20.19
C THR A 161 18.93 12.66 -21.41
N LYS A 162 18.23 12.77 -22.54
CA LYS A 162 18.69 13.61 -23.66
C LYS A 162 18.50 15.10 -23.38
N THR A 163 17.46 15.45 -22.63
CA THR A 163 17.17 16.82 -22.21
C THR A 163 17.95 17.20 -20.97
N PHE A 164 17.95 16.34 -19.95
CA PHE A 164 18.65 16.55 -18.68
C PHE A 164 19.86 15.61 -18.61
N LYS A 165 21.07 16.16 -18.76
CA LYS A 165 22.32 15.39 -18.64
C LYS A 165 22.64 15.05 -17.18
N GLU A 166 22.20 15.89 -16.26
CA GLU A 166 22.24 15.68 -14.82
C GLU A 166 20.82 15.56 -14.29
N ALA A 167 20.65 14.76 -13.24
CA ALA A 167 19.34 14.58 -12.61
C ALA A 167 18.80 15.91 -12.08
N PRO A 168 17.55 16.27 -12.37
CA PRO A 168 16.92 17.43 -11.76
C PRO A 168 16.83 17.24 -10.23
N THR A 169 17.21 18.27 -9.49
CA THR A 169 17.23 18.22 -8.01
C THR A 169 16.00 18.79 -7.36
N SER A 170 15.05 19.35 -8.13
CA SER A 170 13.86 20.01 -7.63
C SER A 170 12.64 19.72 -8.50
N TRP A 171 11.48 19.62 -7.87
CA TRP A 171 10.17 19.57 -8.53
C TRP A 171 9.84 20.86 -9.32
N ALA A 172 10.62 21.91 -9.18
CA ALA A 172 10.46 23.14 -9.97
C ALA A 172 10.39 22.86 -11.48
N VAL A 173 11.09 21.81 -11.97
CA VAL A 173 11.10 21.45 -13.39
C VAL A 173 9.72 21.08 -13.94
N VAL A 174 8.79 20.64 -13.08
CA VAL A 174 7.41 20.33 -13.48
C VAL A 174 6.41 21.41 -13.05
N PHE A 175 6.72 22.21 -11.99
CA PHE A 175 5.78 23.21 -11.47
C PHE A 175 5.99 24.61 -12.00
N GLU A 176 7.23 24.98 -12.39
CA GLU A 176 7.54 26.36 -12.77
C GLU A 176 7.77 26.52 -14.27
N PRO A 177 7.31 27.64 -14.88
CA PRO A 177 7.69 27.96 -16.26
C PRO A 177 9.20 28.19 -16.39
N MET A 178 9.86 27.41 -17.24
CA MET A 178 11.31 27.55 -17.43
C MET A 178 11.76 27.09 -18.82
N LYS A 179 13.01 27.40 -19.17
CA LYS A 179 13.74 26.74 -20.22
C LYS A 179 14.53 25.58 -19.65
N TYR A 180 14.43 24.42 -20.29
CA TYR A 180 15.23 23.25 -19.95
C TYR A 180 16.67 23.35 -20.47
N PRO A 181 17.60 22.48 -20.07
CA PRO A 181 19.00 22.51 -20.52
C PRO A 181 19.18 22.44 -22.05
N ASP A 182 18.19 21.92 -22.78
CA ASP A 182 18.16 21.91 -24.25
C ASP A 182 17.78 23.28 -24.88
N GLY A 183 17.61 24.31 -24.07
CA GLY A 183 17.25 25.66 -24.47
C GLY A 183 15.76 25.88 -24.78
N LYS A 184 14.93 24.82 -24.76
CA LYS A 184 13.50 24.90 -25.09
C LYS A 184 12.65 25.15 -23.85
N SER A 185 11.50 25.82 -24.02
CA SER A 185 10.48 25.97 -22.98
C SER A 185 9.96 24.61 -22.54
N ASN A 186 9.57 24.49 -21.26
CA ASN A 186 8.89 23.32 -20.73
C ASN A 186 7.40 23.28 -21.04
N LYS A 187 6.82 24.32 -21.66
CA LYS A 187 5.41 24.37 -22.02
C LYS A 187 5.08 23.25 -23.03
N GLY A 188 4.06 22.43 -22.68
CA GLY A 188 3.64 21.26 -23.47
C GLY A 188 4.61 20.09 -23.43
N ARG A 189 5.58 20.10 -22.48
CA ARG A 189 6.59 19.04 -22.31
C ARG A 189 6.60 18.42 -20.91
N VAL A 190 5.64 18.82 -20.09
CA VAL A 190 5.40 18.32 -18.72
C VAL A 190 4.13 17.49 -18.72
N GLN A 191 4.13 16.44 -17.92
CA GLN A 191 2.91 15.76 -17.50
C GLN A 191 2.76 15.80 -15.98
N ALA A 192 1.52 15.59 -15.52
CA ALA A 192 1.17 15.55 -14.10
C ALA A 192 0.13 14.45 -13.86
N TYR A 193 0.08 13.93 -12.64
CA TYR A 193 -0.92 12.93 -12.25
C TYR A 193 -2.32 13.55 -12.24
N ASP A 194 -3.30 12.82 -12.77
CA ASP A 194 -4.71 13.22 -12.82
C ASP A 194 -5.46 12.69 -11.60
N GLY A 195 -5.42 13.45 -10.53
CA GLY A 195 -6.15 13.15 -9.31
C GLY A 195 -6.03 14.25 -8.26
N PRO A 196 -7.08 14.47 -7.44
CA PRO A 196 -7.09 15.54 -6.43
C PRO A 196 -5.95 15.45 -5.44
N ILE A 197 -5.45 14.25 -5.16
CA ILE A 197 -4.32 14.02 -4.25
C ILE A 197 -3.02 14.71 -4.72
N TYR A 198 -2.91 15.03 -6.02
CA TYR A 198 -1.77 15.75 -6.59
C TYR A 198 -1.60 17.17 -6.01
N ILE A 199 -2.62 17.72 -5.33
CA ILE A 199 -2.49 18.98 -4.57
C ILE A 199 -1.42 18.82 -3.48
N ALA A 200 -1.25 17.62 -2.91
CA ALA A 200 -0.21 17.36 -1.92
C ALA A 200 1.21 17.46 -2.49
N ASP A 201 1.40 17.14 -3.77
CA ASP A 201 2.70 17.30 -4.45
C ASP A 201 3.07 18.80 -4.56
N ALA A 202 2.11 19.64 -4.91
CA ALA A 202 2.28 21.09 -4.91
C ALA A 202 2.54 21.64 -3.50
N ALA A 203 1.85 21.11 -2.48
CA ALA A 203 2.06 21.48 -1.09
C ALA A 203 3.45 21.07 -0.58
N LEU A 204 3.92 19.86 -0.94
CA LEU A 204 5.27 19.40 -0.61
C LEU A 204 6.36 20.27 -1.28
N TYR A 205 6.15 20.64 -2.54
CA TYR A 205 7.03 21.58 -3.22
C TYR A 205 7.07 22.92 -2.48
N LEU A 206 5.92 23.47 -2.09
CA LEU A 206 5.83 24.72 -1.34
C LEU A 206 6.44 24.63 0.07
N LYS A 207 6.33 23.50 0.73
CA LYS A 207 6.94 23.25 2.05
C LYS A 207 8.44 23.56 2.03
N ALA A 208 9.13 23.18 0.95
CA ALA A 208 10.55 23.46 0.78
C ALA A 208 10.81 24.87 0.20
N LYS A 209 9.98 25.30 -0.75
CA LYS A 209 10.19 26.54 -1.50
C LYS A 209 9.76 27.81 -0.75
N LYS A 210 8.73 27.67 0.12
CA LYS A 210 8.13 28.76 0.90
C LYS A 210 7.92 28.33 2.36
N PRO A 211 9.00 28.14 3.13
CA PRO A 211 8.93 27.66 4.52
C PRO A 211 8.10 28.58 5.42
N GLU A 212 7.94 29.85 5.06
CA GLU A 212 7.09 30.82 5.77
C GLU A 212 5.60 30.44 5.77
N LEU A 213 5.15 29.57 4.86
CA LEU A 213 3.79 29.02 4.88
C LEU A 213 3.55 28.06 6.06
N GLY A 214 4.61 27.56 6.69
CA GLY A 214 4.51 26.66 7.84
C GLY A 214 3.85 25.32 7.52
N ILE A 215 3.92 24.82 6.27
CA ILE A 215 3.39 23.51 5.91
C ILE A 215 4.19 22.42 6.62
N THR A 216 3.59 21.75 7.59
CA THR A 216 4.20 20.62 8.29
C THR A 216 3.89 19.30 7.61
N ASP A 217 2.69 19.17 7.05
CA ASP A 217 2.13 17.98 6.45
C ASP A 217 1.38 18.35 5.15
N PRO A 218 1.77 17.78 3.99
CA PRO A 218 1.15 18.12 2.71
C PRO A 218 -0.32 17.65 2.57
N TYR A 219 -0.81 16.80 3.48
CA TYR A 219 -2.21 16.32 3.49
C TYR A 219 -3.06 17.01 4.55
N ALA A 220 -2.48 17.90 5.39
CA ALA A 220 -3.16 18.59 6.46
C ALA A 220 -2.98 20.12 6.28
N LEU A 221 -3.63 20.67 5.27
CA LEU A 221 -3.48 22.06 4.84
C LEU A 221 -4.61 22.92 5.38
N ASN A 222 -4.25 24.05 6.03
CA ASN A 222 -5.22 25.10 6.29
C ASN A 222 -5.56 25.85 4.99
N GLU A 223 -6.57 26.73 5.03
CA GLU A 223 -7.08 27.45 3.84
C GLU A 223 -5.99 28.24 3.08
N ALA A 224 -5.07 28.90 3.80
CA ALA A 224 -4.00 29.69 3.19
C ALA A 224 -2.96 28.80 2.49
N GLN A 225 -2.55 27.70 3.13
CA GLN A 225 -1.62 26.72 2.58
C GLN A 225 -2.22 26.01 1.37
N TYR A 226 -3.48 25.63 1.48
CA TYR A 226 -4.26 24.99 0.43
C TYR A 226 -4.39 25.89 -0.81
N THR A 227 -4.81 27.15 -0.60
CA THR A 227 -4.92 28.13 -1.70
C THR A 227 -3.57 28.32 -2.40
N ALA A 228 -2.47 28.41 -1.64
CA ALA A 228 -1.13 28.52 -2.23
C ALA A 228 -0.77 27.27 -3.07
N ALA A 229 -1.15 26.06 -2.66
CA ALA A 229 -0.93 24.84 -3.42
C ALA A 229 -1.75 24.84 -4.73
N LEU A 230 -3.02 25.27 -4.68
CA LEU A 230 -3.83 25.45 -5.89
C LEU A 230 -3.23 26.47 -6.86
N ASP A 231 -2.62 27.54 -6.36
CA ASP A 231 -1.97 28.54 -7.21
C ASP A 231 -0.74 27.99 -7.93
N VAL A 232 -0.01 27.05 -7.31
CA VAL A 232 1.05 26.30 -8.00
C VAL A 232 0.48 25.48 -9.15
N LEU A 233 -0.61 24.75 -8.93
CA LEU A 233 -1.25 23.95 -9.96
C LEU A 233 -1.83 24.80 -11.10
N ARG A 234 -2.45 25.94 -10.79
CA ARG A 234 -2.91 26.91 -11.81
C ARG A 234 -1.77 27.42 -12.69
N LYS A 235 -0.60 27.68 -12.10
CA LYS A 235 0.60 28.08 -12.85
C LYS A 235 1.20 26.94 -13.66
N GLN A 236 1.14 25.72 -13.16
CA GLN A 236 1.60 24.52 -13.86
C GLN A 236 0.70 24.17 -15.06
N HIS A 237 -0.63 24.35 -14.92
CA HIS A 237 -1.62 23.90 -15.90
C HIS A 237 -1.28 24.25 -17.37
N PRO A 238 -0.86 25.48 -17.73
CA PRO A 238 -0.46 25.81 -19.10
C PRO A 238 0.84 25.13 -19.58
N LEU A 239 1.60 24.49 -18.69
CA LEU A 239 2.82 23.74 -19.02
C LEU A 239 2.53 22.29 -19.37
N VAL A 240 1.42 21.77 -18.85
CA VAL A 240 1.05 20.35 -18.93
C VAL A 240 0.57 20.01 -20.34
N GLN A 241 1.18 19.01 -20.94
CA GLN A 241 0.75 18.44 -22.22
C GLN A 241 -0.52 17.61 -22.01
N ARG A 242 -0.51 16.74 -20.97
CA ARG A 242 -1.63 15.88 -20.56
C ARG A 242 -1.53 15.60 -19.07
N TYR A 243 -2.68 15.47 -18.42
CA TYR A 243 -2.78 14.81 -17.11
C TYR A 243 -2.99 13.32 -17.33
N TRP A 244 -2.25 12.49 -16.60
CA TRP A 244 -2.29 11.04 -16.75
C TRP A 244 -2.87 10.35 -15.51
N HIS A 245 -3.72 9.38 -15.70
CA HIS A 245 -4.18 8.42 -14.70
C HIS A 245 -3.96 6.98 -15.17
N ASP A 246 -3.72 6.76 -16.45
CA ASP A 246 -3.32 5.46 -17.01
C ASP A 246 -1.81 5.47 -17.24
N ALA A 247 -1.11 4.54 -16.57
CA ALA A 247 0.33 4.39 -16.65
C ALA A 247 0.83 4.13 -18.09
N ASN A 248 0.06 3.36 -18.88
CA ASN A 248 0.44 3.03 -20.26
C ASN A 248 0.31 4.26 -21.18
N VAL A 249 -0.67 5.13 -20.93
CA VAL A 249 -0.79 6.40 -21.65
C VAL A 249 0.44 7.28 -21.36
N GLN A 250 0.89 7.36 -20.13
CA GLN A 250 2.11 8.10 -19.79
C GLN A 250 3.35 7.53 -20.51
N VAL A 251 3.49 6.20 -20.56
CA VAL A 251 4.57 5.52 -21.31
C VAL A 251 4.55 5.90 -22.78
N GLN A 252 3.37 5.92 -23.42
CA GLN A 252 3.21 6.32 -24.81
C GLN A 252 3.58 7.79 -25.04
N ASP A 253 3.14 8.69 -24.17
CA ASP A 253 3.41 10.12 -24.30
C ASP A 253 4.90 10.46 -24.16
N PHE A 254 5.60 9.79 -23.24
CA PHE A 254 7.08 9.92 -23.14
C PHE A 254 7.81 9.38 -24.37
N THR A 255 7.24 8.39 -25.04
CA THR A 255 7.80 7.80 -26.24
C THR A 255 7.57 8.67 -27.47
N ASN A 256 6.37 9.23 -27.64
CA ASN A 256 5.88 9.76 -28.91
C ASN A 256 5.52 11.26 -28.89
N GLU A 257 5.13 11.83 -27.72
CA GLU A 257 4.53 13.16 -27.65
C GLU A 257 5.50 14.26 -27.17
N GLY A 258 6.78 13.93 -27.02
CA GLY A 258 7.82 14.90 -26.67
C GLY A 258 7.79 15.35 -25.20
N VAL A 259 7.10 14.64 -24.34
CA VAL A 259 7.13 14.83 -22.88
C VAL A 259 8.52 14.51 -22.36
N VAL A 260 9.04 15.33 -21.45
CA VAL A 260 10.42 15.18 -20.95
C VAL A 260 10.54 15.20 -19.43
N ALA A 261 9.50 15.57 -18.69
CA ALA A 261 9.49 15.55 -17.23
C ALA A 261 8.08 15.32 -16.69
N SER A 262 7.95 14.51 -15.67
CA SER A 262 6.67 14.23 -14.97
C SER A 262 6.90 13.63 -13.60
N GLY A 263 5.97 13.83 -12.67
CA GLY A 263 5.75 12.88 -11.58
C GLY A 263 5.28 11.55 -12.17
N SER A 264 5.80 10.42 -11.67
CA SER A 264 5.54 9.09 -12.21
C SER A 264 5.65 8.03 -11.14
N TRP A 265 5.08 6.87 -11.35
CA TRP A 265 5.43 5.69 -10.58
C TRP A 265 6.68 5.01 -11.17
N PRO A 266 7.44 4.25 -10.39
CA PRO A 266 8.59 3.51 -10.89
C PRO A 266 8.25 2.55 -12.04
N PHE A 267 7.03 2.01 -12.09
CA PHE A 267 6.53 1.12 -13.14
C PHE A 267 6.72 1.70 -14.56
N GLN A 268 6.28 2.95 -14.79
CA GLN A 268 6.40 3.58 -16.11
C GLN A 268 7.86 3.80 -16.48
N ALA A 269 8.69 4.23 -15.52
CA ALA A 269 10.09 4.44 -15.75
C ALA A 269 10.80 3.13 -16.14
N ASN A 270 10.53 2.03 -15.40
CA ASN A 270 11.08 0.71 -15.68
C ASN A 270 10.64 0.21 -17.06
N THR A 271 9.36 0.37 -17.40
CA THR A 271 8.84 0.01 -18.73
C THR A 271 9.53 0.78 -19.84
N LEU A 272 9.73 2.08 -19.68
CA LEU A 272 10.43 2.92 -20.68
C LEU A 272 11.90 2.55 -20.80
N VAL A 273 12.60 2.29 -19.69
CA VAL A 273 14.00 1.84 -19.70
C VAL A 273 14.15 0.48 -20.37
N ALA A 274 13.27 -0.48 -20.08
CA ALA A 274 13.24 -1.79 -20.75
C ALA A 274 13.05 -1.64 -22.27
N ASN A 275 12.24 -0.66 -22.70
CA ASN A 275 12.04 -0.28 -24.10
C ASN A 275 13.16 0.61 -24.67
N LYS A 276 14.31 0.70 -23.97
CA LYS A 276 15.50 1.48 -24.38
C LYS A 276 15.24 2.97 -24.59
N GLN A 277 14.22 3.52 -23.94
CA GLN A 277 13.98 4.95 -23.94
C GLN A 277 15.00 5.67 -23.03
N PRO A 278 15.40 6.89 -23.36
CA PRO A 278 16.41 7.66 -22.62
C PRO A 278 15.80 8.29 -21.36
N ILE A 279 15.37 7.47 -20.42
CA ILE A 279 14.66 7.87 -19.20
C ILE A 279 15.49 7.53 -17.97
N ALA A 280 15.40 8.39 -16.97
CA ALA A 280 15.87 8.13 -15.62
C ALA A 280 14.91 8.76 -14.61
N THR A 281 15.06 8.40 -13.35
CA THR A 281 14.28 8.90 -12.24
C THR A 281 15.14 9.48 -11.13
N THR A 282 14.56 10.35 -10.33
CA THR A 282 15.17 10.87 -9.10
C THR A 282 14.09 11.19 -8.08
N VAL A 283 14.48 11.23 -6.82
CA VAL A 283 13.68 11.85 -5.74
C VAL A 283 14.34 13.20 -5.46
N PRO A 284 13.67 14.33 -5.77
CA PRO A 284 14.21 15.66 -5.53
C PRO A 284 14.51 15.96 -4.06
N THR A 285 15.23 17.06 -3.82
CA THR A 285 15.65 17.47 -2.47
C THR A 285 14.49 17.80 -1.55
N GLU A 286 13.36 18.19 -2.09
CA GLU A 286 12.11 18.43 -1.37
C GLU A 286 11.48 17.13 -0.81
N GLY A 287 11.98 15.97 -1.23
CA GLY A 287 11.34 14.67 -1.01
C GLY A 287 10.31 14.38 -2.10
N ALA A 288 9.47 13.37 -1.86
CA ALA A 288 8.39 12.98 -2.74
C ALA A 288 7.13 12.62 -1.97
N THR A 289 5.96 12.80 -2.56
CA THR A 289 4.80 12.04 -2.14
C THR A 289 4.98 10.58 -2.55
N GLY A 290 4.20 9.69 -1.99
CA GLY A 290 4.28 8.28 -2.34
C GLY A 290 3.05 7.54 -1.87
N TRP A 291 2.98 6.30 -2.24
CA TRP A 291 1.85 5.44 -1.95
C TRP A 291 2.31 4.25 -1.09
N SER A 292 1.41 3.79 -0.26
CA SER A 292 1.52 2.53 0.45
C SER A 292 0.17 1.85 0.36
N ASP A 293 0.13 0.78 -0.41
CA ASP A 293 -1.10 0.11 -0.75
C ASP A 293 -1.39 -1.00 0.23
N THR A 294 -2.66 -1.14 0.53
CA THR A 294 -3.17 -2.05 1.54
C THR A 294 -4.26 -2.93 0.93
N THR A 295 -4.15 -4.24 1.06
CA THR A 295 -5.21 -5.17 0.70
C THR A 295 -6.27 -5.16 1.79
N MET A 296 -7.45 -4.63 1.49
CA MET A 296 -8.57 -4.43 2.41
C MET A 296 -9.74 -5.32 2.03
N MET A 297 -10.49 -5.81 3.03
CA MET A 297 -11.65 -6.68 2.82
C MET A 297 -12.95 -5.88 2.77
N SER A 298 -13.77 -6.13 1.74
CA SER A 298 -15.13 -5.59 1.63
C SER A 298 -15.98 -5.93 2.85
N ALA A 299 -16.78 -4.99 3.31
CA ALA A 299 -17.75 -5.24 4.39
C ALA A 299 -18.80 -6.30 4.01
N THR A 300 -18.99 -6.55 2.71
CA THR A 300 -19.94 -7.51 2.14
C THR A 300 -19.26 -8.60 1.34
N ALA A 301 -17.99 -8.94 1.66
CA ALA A 301 -17.23 -9.98 0.96
C ALA A 301 -18.03 -11.30 0.94
N ALA A 302 -18.23 -11.83 -0.27
CA ALA A 302 -18.93 -13.09 -0.48
C ALA A 302 -18.02 -14.30 -0.22
N HIS A 303 -16.70 -14.12 -0.37
CA HIS A 303 -15.69 -15.16 -0.30
C HIS A 303 -14.61 -14.84 0.75
N PRO A 304 -14.98 -14.63 2.04
CA PRO A 304 -14.05 -14.13 3.06
C PRO A 304 -12.91 -15.11 3.38
N ASN A 305 -13.12 -16.42 3.26
CA ASN A 305 -12.05 -17.38 3.53
C ASN A 305 -11.01 -17.39 2.42
N CYS A 306 -11.41 -17.37 1.14
CA CYS A 306 -10.50 -17.20 0.02
C CYS A 306 -9.78 -15.83 0.07
N ALA A 307 -10.46 -14.78 0.56
CA ALA A 307 -9.87 -13.45 0.75
C ALA A 307 -8.75 -13.46 1.80
N TYR A 308 -8.93 -14.15 2.93
CA TYR A 308 -7.86 -14.31 3.94
C TYR A 308 -6.70 -15.15 3.41
N GLU A 309 -6.96 -16.22 2.67
CA GLU A 309 -5.89 -17.00 2.02
C GLU A 309 -5.09 -16.13 1.02
N TRP A 310 -5.77 -15.23 0.28
CA TRP A 310 -5.08 -14.30 -0.59
C TRP A 310 -4.24 -13.28 0.18
N MET A 311 -4.75 -12.74 1.28
CA MET A 311 -3.97 -11.83 2.14
C MET A 311 -2.71 -12.51 2.67
N GLU A 312 -2.81 -13.76 3.17
CA GLU A 312 -1.66 -14.53 3.64
C GLU A 312 -0.69 -14.86 2.50
N TRP A 313 -1.19 -15.24 1.33
CA TRP A 313 -0.38 -15.49 0.16
C TRP A 313 0.40 -14.24 -0.29
N SER A 314 -0.26 -13.10 -0.29
CA SER A 314 0.27 -11.83 -0.76
C SER A 314 1.40 -11.28 0.11
N VAL A 315 1.52 -11.65 1.38
CA VAL A 315 2.62 -11.25 2.28
C VAL A 315 3.77 -12.26 2.28
N SER A 316 3.71 -13.32 1.48
CA SER A 316 4.86 -14.22 1.34
C SER A 316 6.04 -13.49 0.69
N PRO A 317 7.29 -13.69 1.18
CA PRO A 317 8.46 -13.00 0.62
C PRO A 317 8.64 -13.20 -0.89
N LYS A 318 8.27 -14.38 -1.41
CA LYS A 318 8.33 -14.64 -2.85
C LYS A 318 7.38 -13.72 -3.63
N VAL A 319 6.10 -13.69 -3.27
CA VAL A 319 5.10 -12.87 -3.96
C VAL A 319 5.44 -11.39 -3.85
N GLN A 320 5.80 -10.94 -2.65
CA GLN A 320 6.21 -9.55 -2.41
C GLN A 320 7.38 -9.12 -3.30
N GLY A 321 8.38 -9.99 -3.45
CA GLY A 321 9.54 -9.74 -4.28
C GLY A 321 9.23 -9.78 -5.77
N ASP A 322 8.39 -10.72 -6.21
CA ASP A 322 7.97 -10.82 -7.61
C ASP A 322 7.17 -9.58 -8.05
N VAL A 323 6.24 -9.12 -7.20
CA VAL A 323 5.50 -7.86 -7.43
C VAL A 323 6.45 -6.66 -7.48
N ALA A 324 7.38 -6.57 -6.53
CA ALA A 324 8.35 -5.49 -6.49
C ALA A 324 9.25 -5.47 -7.73
N ALA A 325 9.65 -6.63 -8.23
CA ALA A 325 10.45 -6.75 -9.46
C ALA A 325 9.67 -6.29 -10.70
N TRP A 326 8.39 -6.66 -10.78
CA TRP A 326 7.52 -6.30 -11.90
C TRP A 326 7.15 -4.82 -11.89
N PHE A 327 6.67 -4.34 -10.74
CA PHE A 327 6.12 -2.99 -10.61
C PHE A 327 7.19 -1.92 -10.35
N GLY A 328 8.37 -2.30 -9.88
CA GLY A 328 9.38 -1.34 -9.42
C GLY A 328 9.04 -0.73 -8.06
N SER A 329 8.18 -1.40 -7.29
CA SER A 329 7.76 -1.02 -5.94
C SER A 329 8.73 -1.54 -4.87
N VAL A 330 8.52 -1.10 -3.65
CA VAL A 330 9.19 -1.65 -2.48
C VAL A 330 8.26 -2.64 -1.78
N PRO A 331 8.69 -3.87 -1.47
CA PRO A 331 7.86 -4.84 -0.78
C PRO A 331 7.56 -4.38 0.65
N ALA A 332 6.33 -4.62 1.11
CA ALA A 332 5.96 -4.39 2.50
C ALA A 332 6.61 -5.41 3.46
N VAL A 333 7.12 -6.52 2.94
CA VAL A 333 7.84 -7.55 3.70
C VAL A 333 9.34 -7.48 3.38
N PRO A 334 10.19 -6.96 4.28
CA PRO A 334 11.62 -6.74 4.02
C PRO A 334 12.39 -8.01 3.63
N ALA A 335 11.95 -9.18 4.11
CA ALA A 335 12.57 -10.47 3.75
C ALA A 335 12.52 -10.75 2.22
N ALA A 336 11.61 -10.14 1.48
CA ALA A 336 11.51 -10.23 0.02
C ALA A 336 12.72 -9.61 -0.71
N CYS A 337 13.47 -8.72 -0.03
CA CYS A 337 14.65 -8.07 -0.59
C CYS A 337 15.88 -8.98 -0.68
N THR A 338 15.77 -10.22 -0.17
CA THR A 338 16.88 -11.18 -0.15
C THR A 338 16.46 -12.47 -0.86
N GLY A 339 17.27 -12.89 -1.83
CA GLY A 339 17.10 -14.19 -2.49
C GLY A 339 15.94 -14.30 -3.47
N ASN A 340 15.21 -13.21 -3.78
CA ASN A 340 14.22 -13.22 -4.86
C ASN A 340 14.94 -13.10 -6.21
N ALA A 341 14.75 -14.09 -7.09
CA ALA A 341 15.46 -14.18 -8.36
C ALA A 341 15.05 -13.10 -9.38
N LEU A 342 13.79 -12.65 -9.34
CA LEU A 342 13.27 -11.63 -10.26
C LEU A 342 13.68 -10.21 -9.82
N LEU A 343 13.60 -9.93 -8.53
CA LEU A 343 13.99 -8.65 -7.97
C LEU A 343 15.51 -8.44 -8.00
N GLY A 344 16.25 -9.54 -7.87
CA GLY A 344 17.71 -9.51 -7.89
C GLY A 344 18.34 -8.90 -6.63
N GLU A 345 19.67 -9.02 -6.54
CA GLU A 345 20.42 -8.38 -5.46
C GLU A 345 20.39 -6.85 -5.61
N GLY A 346 20.07 -6.14 -4.52
CA GLY A 346 19.97 -4.68 -4.53
C GLY A 346 18.70 -4.11 -5.16
N GLY A 347 17.76 -4.95 -5.64
CA GLY A 347 16.53 -4.47 -6.28
C GLY A 347 15.67 -3.58 -5.35
N CYS A 348 15.56 -3.94 -4.08
CA CYS A 348 14.85 -3.08 -3.11
C CYS A 348 15.49 -1.69 -2.95
N ALA A 349 16.81 -1.62 -2.90
CA ALA A 349 17.52 -0.34 -2.81
C ALA A 349 17.29 0.51 -4.07
N THR A 350 17.34 -0.14 -5.24
CA THR A 350 17.02 0.50 -6.54
C THR A 350 15.59 1.05 -6.56
N ASN A 351 14.62 0.31 -6.02
CA ASN A 351 13.21 0.70 -5.95
C ASN A 351 12.94 1.74 -4.85
N GLY A 352 13.91 2.08 -4.01
CA GLY A 352 13.81 3.18 -3.06
C GLY A 352 13.58 2.79 -1.61
N PHE A 353 13.87 1.54 -1.19
CA PHE A 353 13.72 1.09 0.20
C PHE A 353 14.32 2.06 1.22
N GLU A 354 15.51 2.63 0.91
CA GLU A 354 16.24 3.57 1.75
C GLU A 354 15.58 4.97 1.82
N ASN A 355 14.63 5.25 0.93
CA ASN A 355 13.98 6.56 0.84
C ASN A 355 12.74 6.70 1.73
N PHE A 356 12.39 5.70 2.54
CA PHE A 356 11.16 5.70 3.35
C PHE A 356 10.94 7.02 4.10
N SER A 357 11.96 7.55 4.74
CA SER A 357 11.87 8.81 5.51
C SER A 357 11.72 10.08 4.65
N LYS A 358 11.92 9.98 3.34
CA LYS A 358 11.75 11.09 2.38
C LYS A 358 10.40 11.04 1.67
N VAL A 359 9.59 9.99 1.93
CA VAL A 359 8.30 9.77 1.29
C VAL A 359 7.19 10.24 2.21
N TRP A 360 6.32 11.10 1.67
CA TRP A 360 5.08 11.52 2.29
C TRP A 360 3.96 10.64 1.73
N PHE A 361 3.59 9.62 2.50
CA PHE A 361 2.61 8.63 2.04
C PHE A 361 1.21 9.24 1.90
N TRP A 362 0.56 8.93 0.79
CA TRP A 362 -0.80 9.35 0.48
C TRP A 362 -1.75 8.98 1.61
N ARG A 363 -2.59 9.92 1.97
CA ARG A 363 -3.70 9.72 2.89
C ARG A 363 -4.80 10.73 2.61
N THR A 364 -6.02 10.39 2.96
CA THR A 364 -7.17 11.25 2.76
C THR A 364 -7.03 12.53 3.61
N PRO A 365 -7.04 13.74 3.02
CA PRO A 365 -7.18 14.99 3.77
C PRO A 365 -8.50 15.05 4.54
N GLU A 366 -8.43 15.32 5.84
CA GLU A 366 -9.58 15.41 6.73
C GLU A 366 -9.83 16.87 7.16
N ALA A 367 -11.07 17.19 7.53
CA ALA A 367 -11.43 18.55 7.98
C ALA A 367 -10.80 18.92 9.34
N ALA A 368 -10.56 17.94 10.19
CA ALA A 368 -9.88 18.13 11.47
C ALA A 368 -8.45 17.59 11.38
N CYS A 369 -7.49 18.38 11.79
CA CYS A 369 -6.07 18.01 11.82
C CYS A 369 -5.40 18.54 13.08
N ALA A 370 -4.16 18.11 13.34
CA ALA A 370 -3.43 18.49 14.57
C ALA A 370 -3.21 20.00 14.73
N GLY A 371 -3.28 20.79 13.65
CA GLY A 371 -3.17 22.25 13.65
C GLY A 371 -4.49 23.01 13.73
N GLY A 372 -5.64 22.33 13.84
CA GLY A 372 -6.98 22.94 13.86
C GLY A 372 -7.84 22.52 12.67
N GLU A 373 -8.46 23.47 11.96
CA GLU A 373 -9.25 23.19 10.76
C GLU A 373 -8.35 23.04 9.54
N CYS A 374 -8.56 21.97 8.79
CA CYS A 374 -7.91 21.68 7.52
C CYS A 374 -8.95 21.54 6.41
N VAL A 375 -8.49 21.68 5.17
CA VAL A 375 -9.36 21.57 4.00
C VAL A 375 -9.59 20.08 3.67
N PRO A 376 -10.85 19.61 3.72
CA PRO A 376 -11.17 18.20 3.52
C PRO A 376 -11.08 17.77 2.04
N TYR A 377 -10.92 16.47 1.80
CA TYR A 377 -10.77 15.88 0.47
C TYR A 377 -11.90 16.25 -0.51
N SER A 378 -13.13 16.43 -0.03
CA SER A 378 -14.25 16.86 -0.87
C SER A 378 -13.99 18.21 -1.56
N ARG A 379 -13.34 19.14 -0.84
CA ARG A 379 -12.88 20.43 -1.43
C ARG A 379 -11.73 20.20 -2.42
N TRP A 380 -10.79 19.32 -2.09
CA TRP A 380 -9.70 18.97 -3.00
C TRP A 380 -10.24 18.46 -4.34
N SER A 381 -11.22 17.55 -4.30
CA SER A 381 -11.84 17.01 -5.52
C SER A 381 -12.53 18.11 -6.35
N THR A 382 -13.30 18.99 -5.70
CA THR A 382 -14.03 20.05 -6.39
C THR A 382 -13.08 21.07 -7.04
N ASP A 383 -12.08 21.54 -6.28
CA ASP A 383 -11.20 22.62 -6.74
C ASP A 383 -10.17 22.08 -7.75
N TYR A 384 -9.74 20.81 -7.63
CA TYR A 384 -8.91 20.16 -8.63
C TYR A 384 -9.62 20.08 -9.99
N VAL A 385 -10.86 19.59 -10.01
CA VAL A 385 -11.67 19.52 -11.24
C VAL A 385 -11.86 20.90 -11.85
N ALA A 386 -12.05 21.96 -11.05
CA ALA A 386 -12.16 23.32 -11.54
C ALA A 386 -10.88 23.82 -12.23
N ILE A 387 -9.69 23.42 -11.75
CA ILE A 387 -8.41 23.73 -12.41
C ILE A 387 -8.28 22.96 -13.73
N MET A 388 -8.63 21.66 -13.74
CA MET A 388 -8.52 20.82 -14.91
C MET A 388 -9.53 21.19 -16.00
N GLY A 389 -10.75 21.61 -15.62
CA GLY A 389 -11.83 22.01 -16.53
C GLY A 389 -11.63 23.39 -17.19
N GLY A 390 -10.66 24.15 -16.73
CA GLY A 390 -10.35 25.49 -17.27
C GLY A 390 -9.57 25.50 -18.59
N ARG A 391 -9.56 24.39 -19.35
CA ARG A 391 -8.93 24.28 -20.69
C ARG A 391 -9.81 24.84 -21.78
#